data_923be24cca02e70eba4259ef4e8bb2be
#
_entry.id   923be24cca02e70eba4259ef4e8bb2be
#
_cell.length_a   1.000
_cell.length_b   1.000
_cell.length_c   1.000
_cell.angle_alpha   90.00
_cell.angle_beta   90.00
_cell.angle_gamma   90.00
#
_symmetry.space_group_name_H-M   'P 1'
#
loop_
_entity.id
_entity.type
_entity.pdbx_description
1 polymer ?
#
loop_
_entity_poly.entity_id
_entity_poly.type
_entity_poly.pdbx_seq_one_letter_code
_entity_poly.pdbx_strand_id
1 'polypeptide(L)'
;MIEKPPTFKSDELGKLMLDKTQNEALSSLVDKINDEYEYWDSVKYKPLPLGCPSSRELWLRTKVSRVLATVYPWPKYKLWFGLTNKMQRMCHEFDLNFGGTWEGRSMIPIESRERYLVSSLMEEAIYSSMMEGAVTTRKVAKEMLRRKITPKDKSQQMIHNNYQTIQFIVANKYNALTPKLVMHIHQLMTDKTLDNPEDAGRLRTNDNVVVENGITHEVVHEPPTYKVLPEFINDLCDYFNETNAKVFVHPIIKGIIIHYMLAYMHPFVDGNGRTARALFYWYMLKERYWLTEYMSISRVIARSKKSYEKAFQYVAADDRDLGYFISYNLKVLETSFKQLQDYIKRKQEEKVAANIFLQIGDINERQAQILKMFMDNPKGAITVRDLQDKFMISPTTAKNDILGLLQRGLLAEVSYNKVKRGYIKGDQFDNLVNELEL
;
A
#
# COMPACT_ATOMS: atom_id res chain seq x y z
N MET A 1 -21.07 -15.65 4.44
CA MET A 1 -20.27 -16.28 5.55
C MET A 1 -19.21 -17.21 4.96
N ILE A 2 -17.97 -17.19 5.46
CA ILE A 2 -16.90 -18.09 4.98
C ILE A 2 -17.14 -19.49 5.55
N GLU A 3 -16.95 -20.51 4.68
CA GLU A 3 -17.00 -21.91 5.12
C GLU A 3 -15.84 -22.21 6.07
N LYS A 4 -16.13 -22.76 7.24
CA LYS A 4 -15.10 -23.15 8.20
C LYS A 4 -14.34 -24.39 7.71
N PRO A 5 -13.02 -24.45 7.91
CA PRO A 5 -12.27 -25.65 7.57
C PRO A 5 -12.62 -26.83 8.49
N PRO A 6 -12.35 -28.07 8.07
CA PRO A 6 -12.49 -29.23 8.93
C PRO A 6 -11.64 -29.10 10.19
N THR A 7 -12.21 -29.41 11.34
CA THR A 7 -11.50 -29.50 12.61
C THR A 7 -10.87 -30.90 12.78
N PHE A 8 -9.78 -30.94 13.53
CA PHE A 8 -9.02 -32.15 13.79
C PHE A 8 -8.83 -32.37 15.29
N LYS A 9 -8.80 -33.64 15.69
CA LYS A 9 -8.42 -33.99 17.06
C LYS A 9 -6.88 -34.02 17.17
N SER A 10 -6.37 -33.80 18.38
CA SER A 10 -4.91 -33.78 18.62
C SER A 10 -4.23 -35.11 18.29
N ASP A 11 -4.95 -36.25 18.44
CA ASP A 11 -4.44 -37.57 18.08
C ASP A 11 -4.33 -37.78 16.55
N GLU A 12 -5.21 -37.21 15.75
CA GLU A 12 -5.13 -37.23 14.28
C GLU A 12 -3.89 -36.45 13.80
N LEU A 13 -3.65 -35.26 14.36
CA LEU A 13 -2.47 -34.46 14.09
C LEU A 13 -1.18 -35.19 14.50
N GLY A 14 -1.16 -35.76 15.71
CA GLY A 14 -0.02 -36.52 16.21
C GLY A 14 0.35 -37.73 15.37
N LYS A 15 -0.64 -38.49 14.87
CA LYS A 15 -0.40 -39.64 13.98
C LYS A 15 0.24 -39.22 12.67
N LEU A 16 -0.19 -38.10 12.07
CA LEU A 16 0.38 -37.61 10.82
C LEU A 16 1.77 -37.01 11.01
N MET A 17 2.06 -36.40 12.16
CA MET A 17 3.43 -35.93 12.48
C MET A 17 4.42 -37.10 12.55
N LEU A 18 3.96 -38.30 12.90
CA LEU A 18 4.76 -39.50 12.99
C LEU A 18 4.74 -40.33 11.70
N ASP A 19 3.88 -39.99 10.74
CA ASP A 19 3.76 -40.71 9.48
C ASP A 19 4.98 -40.43 8.59
N LYS A 20 5.83 -41.44 8.41
CA LYS A 20 7.02 -41.39 7.56
C LYS A 20 6.76 -41.80 6.11
N THR A 21 5.49 -41.95 5.71
CA THR A 21 5.15 -42.36 4.33
C THR A 21 5.59 -41.25 3.35
N GLN A 22 6.60 -41.53 2.59
CA GLN A 22 7.11 -40.60 1.57
C GLN A 22 6.23 -40.69 0.32
N ASN A 23 5.42 -39.66 0.10
CA ASN A 23 4.66 -39.46 -1.14
C ASN A 23 5.06 -38.11 -1.72
N GLU A 24 6.02 -38.11 -2.64
CA GLU A 24 6.60 -36.91 -3.23
C GLU A 24 5.54 -36.01 -3.90
N ALA A 25 4.55 -36.60 -4.58
CA ALA A 25 3.49 -35.85 -5.23
C ALA A 25 2.59 -35.14 -4.21
N LEU A 26 2.28 -35.81 -3.10
CA LEU A 26 1.49 -35.22 -2.01
C LEU A 26 2.27 -34.14 -1.27
N SER A 27 3.53 -34.40 -0.94
CA SER A 27 4.40 -33.41 -0.30
C SER A 27 4.56 -32.14 -1.16
N SER A 28 4.83 -32.31 -2.46
CA SER A 28 4.93 -31.19 -3.40
C SER A 28 3.63 -30.40 -3.51
N LEU A 29 2.48 -31.05 -3.45
CA LEU A 29 1.18 -30.35 -3.45
C LEU A 29 0.97 -29.59 -2.16
N VAL A 30 1.28 -30.18 -0.99
CA VAL A 30 1.19 -29.53 0.33
C VAL A 30 2.11 -28.29 0.38
N ASP A 31 3.33 -28.40 -0.12
CA ASP A 31 4.28 -27.28 -0.18
C ASP A 31 3.75 -26.14 -1.05
N LYS A 32 3.18 -26.43 -2.21
CA LYS A 32 2.54 -25.43 -3.08
C LYS A 32 1.37 -24.74 -2.40
N ILE A 33 0.52 -25.50 -1.71
CA ILE A 33 -0.63 -24.97 -0.96
C ILE A 33 -0.13 -24.04 0.16
N ASN A 34 0.92 -24.43 0.88
CA ASN A 34 1.50 -23.64 1.97
C ASN A 34 2.26 -22.42 1.46
N ASP A 35 3.00 -22.51 0.38
CA ASP A 35 3.69 -21.37 -0.24
C ASP A 35 2.68 -20.29 -0.68
N GLU A 36 1.51 -20.67 -1.21
CA GLU A 36 0.43 -19.72 -1.52
C GLU A 36 -0.44 -19.38 -0.30
N TYR A 37 -0.29 -20.08 0.79
CA TYR A 37 -1.08 -20.00 2.03
C TYR A 37 -2.59 -20.12 1.75
N GLU A 38 -2.96 -21.12 0.95
CA GLU A 38 -4.33 -21.30 0.51
C GLU A 38 -5.25 -21.72 1.66
N TYR A 39 -6.49 -21.25 1.60
CA TYR A 39 -7.51 -21.57 2.56
C TYR A 39 -8.34 -22.79 2.09
N TRP A 40 -9.10 -23.38 3.01
CA TRP A 40 -9.94 -24.54 2.77
C TRP A 40 -10.88 -24.42 1.57
N ASP A 41 -11.47 -23.22 1.35
CA ASP A 41 -12.39 -22.97 0.24
C ASP A 41 -11.76 -23.18 -1.15
N SER A 42 -10.44 -23.13 -1.25
CA SER A 42 -9.66 -23.45 -2.45
C SER A 42 -9.11 -24.89 -2.41
N VAL A 43 -8.56 -25.31 -1.26
CA VAL A 43 -7.87 -26.60 -1.11
C VAL A 43 -8.82 -27.79 -1.34
N LYS A 44 -10.07 -27.70 -0.92
CA LYS A 44 -11.07 -28.78 -1.06
C LYS A 44 -11.39 -29.18 -2.51
N TYR A 45 -11.12 -28.34 -3.48
CA TYR A 45 -11.34 -28.58 -4.90
C TYR A 45 -10.09 -28.99 -5.67
N LYS A 46 -8.95 -29.12 -5.01
CA LYS A 46 -7.72 -29.52 -5.70
C LYS A 46 -7.77 -31.01 -6.10
N PRO A 47 -7.18 -31.36 -7.25
CA PRO A 47 -6.99 -32.75 -7.62
C PRO A 47 -6.17 -33.48 -6.56
N LEU A 48 -6.64 -34.63 -6.14
CA LEU A 48 -5.96 -35.43 -5.12
C LEU A 48 -4.92 -36.33 -5.78
N PRO A 49 -3.65 -36.31 -5.31
CA PRO A 49 -2.64 -37.23 -5.79
C PRO A 49 -2.90 -38.65 -5.30
N LEU A 50 -2.30 -39.63 -5.97
CA LEU A 50 -2.40 -41.05 -5.57
C LEU A 50 -1.94 -41.18 -4.10
N GLY A 51 -2.73 -41.92 -3.31
CA GLY A 51 -2.47 -42.10 -1.88
C GLY A 51 -2.99 -41.01 -0.96
N CYS A 52 -3.68 -40.00 -1.50
CA CYS A 52 -4.44 -39.04 -0.70
C CYS A 52 -5.95 -39.36 -0.81
N PRO A 53 -6.59 -39.91 0.22
CA PRO A 53 -7.95 -40.44 0.12
C PRO A 53 -9.06 -39.38 0.07
N SER A 54 -8.79 -38.16 0.53
CA SER A 54 -9.78 -37.08 0.59
C SER A 54 -9.17 -35.69 0.68
N SER A 55 -9.96 -34.69 0.32
CA SER A 55 -9.58 -33.28 0.52
C SER A 55 -9.38 -32.94 2.01
N ARG A 56 -10.12 -33.59 2.91
CA ARG A 56 -9.91 -33.48 4.36
C ARG A 56 -8.51 -33.94 4.78
N GLU A 57 -8.04 -35.05 4.23
CA GLU A 57 -6.68 -35.55 4.48
C GLU A 57 -5.61 -34.57 3.94
N LEU A 58 -5.81 -34.09 2.72
CA LEU A 58 -4.92 -33.05 2.13
C LEU A 58 -4.86 -31.82 3.03
N TRP A 59 -6.01 -31.35 3.53
CA TRP A 59 -6.08 -30.22 4.44
C TRP A 59 -5.36 -30.51 5.76
N LEU A 60 -5.56 -31.69 6.34
CA LEU A 60 -4.88 -32.09 7.57
C LEU A 60 -3.36 -32.06 7.41
N ARG A 61 -2.81 -32.62 6.31
CA ARG A 61 -1.38 -32.59 6.01
C ARG A 61 -0.87 -31.17 5.80
N THR A 62 -1.65 -30.32 5.15
CA THR A 62 -1.37 -28.88 5.01
C THR A 62 -1.24 -28.20 6.38
N LYS A 63 -2.17 -28.48 7.29
CA LYS A 63 -2.14 -27.91 8.66
C LYS A 63 -0.99 -28.47 9.50
N VAL A 64 -0.70 -29.75 9.41
CA VAL A 64 0.47 -30.35 10.09
C VAL A 64 1.77 -29.66 9.64
N SER A 65 1.96 -29.46 8.35
CA SER A 65 3.14 -28.76 7.83
C SER A 65 3.25 -27.32 8.37
N ARG A 66 2.13 -26.58 8.47
CA ARG A 66 2.11 -25.23 9.06
C ARG A 66 2.44 -25.26 10.56
N VAL A 67 1.88 -26.23 11.28
CA VAL A 67 2.12 -26.36 12.73
C VAL A 67 3.57 -26.70 13.03
N LEU A 68 4.22 -27.53 12.22
CA LEU A 68 5.66 -27.85 12.36
C LEU A 68 6.57 -26.62 12.13
N ALA A 69 6.12 -25.65 11.36
CA ALA A 69 6.83 -24.40 11.09
C ALA A 69 6.24 -23.19 11.88
N THR A 70 5.57 -23.45 13.01
CA THR A 70 4.84 -22.42 13.76
C THR A 70 5.75 -21.38 14.40
N VAL A 71 5.38 -20.11 14.20
CA VAL A 71 5.90 -18.97 14.95
C VAL A 71 4.75 -18.36 15.74
N TYR A 72 4.99 -18.09 17.02
CA TYR A 72 4.09 -17.35 17.90
C TYR A 72 4.59 -15.91 18.07
N PRO A 73 4.17 -14.99 17.19
CA PRO A 73 4.75 -13.64 17.18
C PRO A 73 4.31 -12.79 18.37
N TRP A 74 3.13 -13.11 18.94
CA TRP A 74 2.55 -12.41 20.07
C TRP A 74 1.75 -13.36 20.97
N PRO A 75 2.44 -14.11 21.84
CA PRO A 75 1.83 -15.21 22.61
C PRO A 75 0.62 -14.82 23.46
N LYS A 76 0.62 -13.60 24.03
CA LYS A 76 -0.49 -13.07 24.84
C LYS A 76 -1.83 -13.13 24.12
N TYR A 77 -1.83 -12.89 22.82
CA TYR A 77 -3.05 -12.88 21.98
C TYR A 77 -3.32 -14.21 21.28
N LYS A 78 -2.51 -15.23 21.55
CA LYS A 78 -2.62 -16.59 20.96
C LYS A 78 -2.63 -16.56 19.42
N LEU A 79 -1.90 -15.64 18.84
CA LEU A 79 -1.71 -15.54 17.39
C LEU A 79 -0.54 -16.42 16.98
N TRP A 80 -0.66 -17.06 15.83
CA TRP A 80 0.39 -17.89 15.26
C TRP A 80 0.35 -17.87 13.73
N PHE A 81 1.43 -18.29 13.09
CA PHE A 81 1.48 -18.56 11.65
C PHE A 81 2.55 -19.60 11.36
N GLY A 82 2.36 -20.37 10.28
CA GLY A 82 3.40 -21.23 9.73
C GLY A 82 4.34 -20.41 8.85
N LEU A 83 5.63 -20.39 9.17
CA LEU A 83 6.63 -19.68 8.36
C LEU A 83 6.98 -20.50 7.12
N THR A 84 6.58 -20.04 5.93
CA THR A 84 6.82 -20.74 4.67
C THR A 84 8.11 -20.30 3.99
N ASN A 85 8.64 -21.15 3.09
CA ASN A 85 9.80 -20.79 2.27
C ASN A 85 9.52 -19.56 1.40
N LYS A 86 8.30 -19.42 0.88
CA LYS A 86 7.91 -18.26 0.08
C LYS A 86 7.96 -16.98 0.91
N MET A 87 7.43 -16.99 2.14
CA MET A 87 7.50 -15.82 3.03
C MET A 87 8.95 -15.39 3.28
N GLN A 88 9.83 -16.35 3.57
CA GLN A 88 11.24 -16.06 3.82
C GLN A 88 11.93 -15.46 2.59
N ARG A 89 11.71 -16.05 1.39
CA ARG A 89 12.26 -15.51 0.13
C ARG A 89 11.76 -14.09 -0.16
N MET A 90 10.45 -13.85 -0.01
CA MET A 90 9.88 -12.52 -0.22
C MET A 90 10.45 -11.49 0.76
N CYS A 91 10.59 -11.84 2.04
CA CYS A 91 11.20 -10.98 3.04
C CYS A 91 12.66 -10.64 2.67
N HIS A 92 13.43 -11.64 2.26
CA HIS A 92 14.81 -11.43 1.80
C HIS A 92 14.89 -10.50 0.58
N GLU A 93 14.04 -10.70 -0.42
CA GLU A 93 13.97 -9.81 -1.59
C GLU A 93 13.60 -8.38 -1.20
N PHE A 94 12.70 -8.23 -0.23
CA PHE A 94 12.33 -6.91 0.28
C PHE A 94 13.45 -6.25 1.06
N ASP A 95 14.23 -6.98 1.85
CA ASP A 95 15.41 -6.45 2.53
C ASP A 95 16.43 -5.90 1.53
N LEU A 96 16.66 -6.61 0.44
CA LEU A 96 17.59 -6.19 -0.61
C LEU A 96 17.08 -4.95 -1.39
N ASN A 97 15.78 -4.80 -1.55
CA ASN A 97 15.18 -3.78 -2.42
C ASN A 97 14.61 -2.59 -1.67
N PHE A 98 14.03 -2.77 -0.47
CA PHE A 98 13.30 -1.73 0.27
C PHE A 98 14.12 -1.13 1.41
N GLY A 99 15.10 -1.89 1.94
CA GLY A 99 15.94 -1.52 3.04
C GLY A 99 17.31 -0.98 2.59
N GLY A 100 18.17 -0.76 3.58
CA GLY A 100 19.56 -0.37 3.35
C GLY A 100 19.81 1.14 3.33
N THR A 101 21.09 1.50 3.11
CA THR A 101 21.55 2.89 3.03
C THR A 101 21.46 3.43 1.60
N TRP A 102 21.14 4.69 1.46
CA TRP A 102 20.95 5.41 0.20
C TRP A 102 22.15 5.41 -0.76
N GLU A 103 23.32 5.10 -0.29
CA GLU A 103 24.58 5.46 -0.94
C GLU A 103 24.94 4.60 -2.16
N GLY A 104 24.27 3.49 -2.36
CA GLY A 104 24.75 2.55 -3.35
C GLY A 104 24.08 2.54 -4.72
N ARG A 105 22.77 2.51 -4.85
CA ARG A 105 22.04 2.40 -6.15
C ARG A 105 20.54 2.68 -6.01
N SER A 106 20.17 3.93 -5.78
CA SER A 106 18.75 4.26 -5.78
C SER A 106 18.15 4.11 -7.18
N MET A 107 17.10 3.30 -7.30
CA MET A 107 16.29 3.20 -8.53
C MET A 107 15.62 4.54 -8.88
N ILE A 108 15.48 5.45 -7.91
CA ILE A 108 14.81 6.73 -8.09
C ILE A 108 15.86 7.83 -8.32
N PRO A 109 15.88 8.49 -9.48
CA PRO A 109 16.81 9.59 -9.77
C PRO A 109 16.67 10.71 -8.73
N ILE A 110 17.79 11.24 -8.25
CA ILE A 110 17.86 12.25 -7.17
C ILE A 110 16.96 13.44 -7.48
N GLU A 111 17.01 13.96 -8.71
CA GLU A 111 16.26 15.13 -9.16
C GLU A 111 14.74 14.94 -9.14
N SER A 112 14.28 13.70 -9.13
CA SER A 112 12.87 13.33 -9.19
C SER A 112 12.31 12.84 -7.85
N ARG A 113 13.14 12.62 -6.85
CA ARG A 113 12.77 11.98 -5.56
C ARG A 113 11.63 12.68 -4.86
N GLU A 114 11.73 13.98 -4.66
CA GLU A 114 10.69 14.75 -3.96
C GLU A 114 9.34 14.66 -4.67
N ARG A 115 9.35 14.74 -6.01
CA ARG A 115 8.13 14.60 -6.81
C ARG A 115 7.49 13.20 -6.70
N TYR A 116 8.31 12.15 -6.70
CA TYR A 116 7.83 10.78 -6.51
C TYR A 116 7.25 10.60 -5.10
N LEU A 117 7.98 11.07 -4.08
CA LEU A 117 7.56 11.00 -2.68
C LEU A 117 6.20 11.67 -2.48
N VAL A 118 6.09 12.95 -2.82
CA VAL A 118 4.82 13.71 -2.67
C VAL A 118 3.68 13.02 -3.43
N SER A 119 3.94 12.52 -4.64
CA SER A 119 2.93 11.81 -5.43
C SER A 119 2.48 10.52 -4.76
N SER A 120 3.39 9.73 -4.19
CA SER A 120 3.08 8.46 -3.53
C SER A 120 2.33 8.65 -2.23
N LEU A 121 2.73 9.62 -1.40
CA LEU A 121 2.02 9.97 -0.17
C LEU A 121 0.59 10.41 -0.44
N MET A 122 0.37 11.20 -1.51
CA MET A 122 -0.98 11.57 -1.95
C MET A 122 -1.81 10.36 -2.38
N GLU A 123 -1.24 9.44 -3.17
CA GLU A 123 -1.93 8.22 -3.60
C GLU A 123 -2.30 7.35 -2.39
N GLU A 124 -1.39 7.18 -1.44
CA GLU A 124 -1.64 6.42 -0.21
C GLU A 124 -2.82 7.02 0.58
N ALA A 125 -2.79 8.33 0.82
CA ALA A 125 -3.85 9.04 1.54
C ALA A 125 -5.21 8.93 0.84
N ILE A 126 -5.24 9.07 -0.49
CA ILE A 126 -6.44 8.98 -1.31
C ILE A 126 -7.05 7.58 -1.20
N TYR A 127 -6.27 6.54 -1.54
CA TYR A 127 -6.81 5.19 -1.59
C TYR A 127 -7.14 4.63 -0.21
N SER A 128 -6.34 4.93 0.81
CA SER A 128 -6.63 4.55 2.20
C SER A 128 -7.96 5.17 2.69
N SER A 129 -8.27 6.41 2.31
CA SER A 129 -9.54 7.05 2.66
C SER A 129 -10.71 6.56 1.82
N MET A 130 -10.51 6.27 0.52
CA MET A 130 -11.54 5.69 -0.34
C MET A 130 -11.97 4.29 0.11
N MET A 131 -11.08 3.50 0.69
CA MET A 131 -11.41 2.21 1.29
C MET A 131 -12.39 2.34 2.46
N GLU A 132 -12.34 3.46 3.18
CA GLU A 132 -13.20 3.80 4.32
C GLU A 132 -14.39 4.68 3.93
N GLY A 133 -14.75 4.69 2.65
CA GLY A 133 -15.96 5.33 2.17
C GLY A 133 -15.84 6.79 1.71
N ALA A 134 -14.62 7.34 1.57
CA ALA A 134 -14.47 8.65 0.95
C ALA A 134 -14.86 8.59 -0.55
N VAL A 135 -15.85 9.40 -0.94
CA VAL A 135 -16.40 9.44 -2.29
C VAL A 135 -15.88 10.66 -3.04
N THR A 136 -14.85 10.48 -3.84
CA THR A 136 -14.28 11.51 -4.72
C THR A 136 -13.48 10.86 -5.85
N THR A 137 -13.19 11.62 -6.90
CA THR A 137 -12.29 11.10 -7.95
C THR A 137 -10.84 11.31 -7.56
N ARG A 138 -9.96 10.35 -7.93
CA ARG A 138 -8.51 10.47 -7.74
C ARG A 138 -7.95 11.81 -8.25
N LYS A 139 -8.47 12.29 -9.40
CA LYS A 139 -8.01 13.55 -10.02
C LYS A 139 -8.32 14.75 -9.13
N VAL A 140 -9.56 14.86 -8.62
CA VAL A 140 -10.02 15.93 -7.74
C VAL A 140 -9.24 15.91 -6.42
N ALA A 141 -9.12 14.74 -5.80
CA ALA A 141 -8.38 14.60 -4.54
C ALA A 141 -6.89 14.97 -4.68
N LYS A 142 -6.24 14.50 -5.74
CA LYS A 142 -4.82 14.83 -5.99
C LYS A 142 -4.61 16.33 -6.26
N GLU A 143 -5.52 16.96 -6.99
CA GLU A 143 -5.48 18.40 -7.23
C GLU A 143 -5.67 19.19 -5.93
N MET A 144 -6.63 18.79 -5.10
CA MET A 144 -6.88 19.39 -3.78
C MET A 144 -5.62 19.36 -2.91
N LEU A 145 -5.01 18.19 -2.74
CA LEU A 145 -3.82 18.02 -1.91
C LEU A 145 -2.62 18.84 -2.45
N ARG A 146 -2.39 18.76 -3.76
CA ARG A 146 -1.26 19.45 -4.39
C ARG A 146 -1.36 20.97 -4.29
N ARG A 147 -2.56 21.52 -4.47
CA ARG A 147 -2.82 22.97 -4.42
C ARG A 147 -3.13 23.48 -3.04
N LYS A 148 -3.13 22.60 -2.03
CA LYS A 148 -3.50 22.95 -0.64
C LYS A 148 -4.88 23.62 -0.58
N ILE A 149 -5.84 23.14 -1.39
CA ILE A 149 -7.21 23.67 -1.39
C ILE A 149 -7.92 23.13 -0.14
N THR A 150 -8.64 24.02 0.55
CA THR A 150 -9.45 23.62 1.70
C THR A 150 -10.49 22.57 1.32
N PRO A 151 -10.60 21.46 2.07
CA PRO A 151 -11.63 20.44 1.85
C PRO A 151 -13.03 21.02 1.86
N LYS A 152 -13.90 20.57 0.93
CA LYS A 152 -15.26 21.09 0.76
C LYS A 152 -16.31 20.19 1.39
N ASP A 153 -15.97 18.94 1.67
CA ASP A 153 -16.88 17.91 2.20
C ASP A 153 -16.11 16.91 3.08
N LYS A 154 -16.86 16.02 3.77
CA LYS A 154 -16.31 14.99 4.67
C LYS A 154 -15.29 14.08 3.94
N SER A 155 -15.56 13.69 2.69
CA SER A 155 -14.67 12.82 1.90
C SER A 155 -13.32 13.48 1.61
N GLN A 156 -13.33 14.74 1.21
CA GLN A 156 -12.12 15.52 0.99
C GLN A 156 -11.37 15.78 2.30
N GLN A 157 -12.09 16.01 3.41
CA GLN A 157 -11.49 16.15 4.73
C GLN A 157 -10.79 14.86 5.19
N MET A 158 -11.42 13.68 4.99
CA MET A 158 -10.79 12.39 5.29
C MET A 158 -9.46 12.21 4.55
N ILE A 159 -9.41 12.56 3.27
CA ILE A 159 -8.20 12.46 2.46
C ILE A 159 -7.13 13.46 2.91
N HIS A 160 -7.54 14.68 3.20
CA HIS A 160 -6.64 15.72 3.72
C HIS A 160 -6.01 15.29 5.05
N ASN A 161 -6.81 14.83 5.99
CA ASN A 161 -6.37 14.32 7.29
C ASN A 161 -5.37 13.18 7.16
N ASN A 162 -5.69 12.21 6.30
CA ASN A 162 -4.81 11.07 6.06
C ASN A 162 -3.45 11.52 5.49
N TYR A 163 -3.45 12.45 4.54
CA TYR A 163 -2.23 13.02 4.00
C TYR A 163 -1.40 13.76 5.06
N GLN A 164 -2.03 14.58 5.90
CA GLN A 164 -1.36 15.25 7.03
C GLN A 164 -0.79 14.25 8.03
N THR A 165 -1.55 13.19 8.34
CA THR A 165 -1.09 12.13 9.23
C THR A 165 0.14 11.40 8.68
N ILE A 166 0.16 11.07 7.38
CA ILE A 166 1.31 10.45 6.75
C ILE A 166 2.53 11.38 6.77
N GLN A 167 2.34 12.67 6.51
CA GLN A 167 3.44 13.66 6.61
C GLN A 167 3.98 13.75 8.04
N PHE A 168 3.11 13.75 9.05
CA PHE A 168 3.51 13.69 10.45
C PHE A 168 4.34 12.43 10.76
N ILE A 169 3.92 11.27 10.28
CA ILE A 169 4.64 10.01 10.43
C ILE A 169 6.03 10.07 9.80
N VAL A 170 6.14 10.56 8.57
CA VAL A 170 7.43 10.68 7.86
C VAL A 170 8.39 11.60 8.65
N ALA A 171 7.89 12.71 9.19
CA ALA A 171 8.69 13.64 10.00
C ALA A 171 9.13 13.03 11.36
N ASN A 172 8.36 12.07 11.89
CA ASN A 172 8.57 11.47 13.21
C ASN A 172 8.95 9.97 13.16
N LYS A 173 9.37 9.46 12.00
CA LYS A 173 9.50 8.03 11.74
C LYS A 173 10.42 7.25 12.70
N TYR A 174 11.38 7.91 13.31
CA TYR A 174 12.32 7.28 14.26
C TYR A 174 11.90 7.41 15.73
N ASN A 175 10.80 8.09 16.02
CA ASN A 175 10.30 8.22 17.38
C ASN A 175 9.74 6.88 17.89
N ALA A 176 9.82 6.67 19.21
CA ALA A 176 9.13 5.55 19.84
C ALA A 176 7.62 5.79 19.80
N LEU A 177 6.85 4.75 19.52
CA LEU A 177 5.39 4.78 19.61
C LEU A 177 4.98 4.80 21.08
N THR A 178 4.08 5.70 21.45
CA THR A 178 3.51 5.80 22.77
C THR A 178 1.98 5.81 22.70
N PRO A 179 1.26 5.43 23.76
CA PRO A 179 -0.21 5.53 23.79
C PRO A 179 -0.71 6.92 23.40
N LYS A 180 -0.03 7.97 23.87
CA LYS A 180 -0.35 9.36 23.53
C LYS A 180 -0.20 9.62 22.02
N LEU A 181 0.83 9.06 21.36
CA LEU A 181 1.03 9.21 19.94
C LEU A 181 0.00 8.41 19.12
N VAL A 182 -0.41 7.22 19.59
CA VAL A 182 -1.50 6.47 18.94
C VAL A 182 -2.78 7.30 18.92
N MET A 183 -3.13 7.91 20.09
CA MET A 183 -4.31 8.79 20.20
C MET A 183 -4.17 10.03 19.31
N HIS A 184 -2.99 10.63 19.25
CA HIS A 184 -2.74 11.81 18.41
C HIS A 184 -2.84 11.50 16.91
N ILE A 185 -2.31 10.35 16.47
CA ILE A 185 -2.47 9.88 15.08
C ILE A 185 -3.94 9.70 14.73
N HIS A 186 -4.71 9.05 15.61
CA HIS A 186 -6.15 8.90 15.41
C HIS A 186 -6.86 10.26 15.37
N GLN A 187 -6.49 11.18 16.26
CA GLN A 187 -7.04 12.55 16.26
C GLN A 187 -6.78 13.27 14.94
N LEU A 188 -5.53 13.26 14.44
CA LEU A 188 -5.19 13.83 13.13
C LEU A 188 -6.01 13.18 12.00
N MET A 189 -6.13 11.84 12.04
CA MET A 189 -6.83 11.06 11.02
C MET A 189 -8.33 11.35 10.94
N THR A 190 -8.93 11.74 12.06
CA THR A 190 -10.37 11.89 12.21
C THR A 190 -10.86 13.32 12.44
N ASP A 191 -9.97 14.32 12.38
CA ASP A 191 -10.33 15.74 12.57
C ASP A 191 -11.50 16.13 11.65
N LYS A 192 -12.57 16.68 12.22
CA LYS A 192 -13.80 17.13 11.51
C LYS A 192 -14.50 16.06 10.65
N THR A 193 -14.26 14.78 10.92
CA THR A 193 -14.89 13.68 10.15
C THR A 193 -15.75 12.75 10.99
N LEU A 194 -15.69 12.84 12.31
CA LEU A 194 -16.53 12.09 13.23
C LEU A 194 -17.85 12.80 13.47
N ASP A 195 -18.92 12.02 13.72
CA ASP A 195 -20.23 12.56 14.07
C ASP A 195 -20.19 13.23 15.45
N ASN A 196 -19.47 12.62 16.42
CA ASN A 196 -19.11 13.26 17.68
C ASN A 196 -17.62 13.64 17.67
N PRO A 197 -17.26 14.95 17.61
CA PRO A 197 -15.88 15.40 17.58
C PRO A 197 -15.04 14.98 18.81
N GLU A 198 -15.69 14.71 19.94
CA GLU A 198 -15.00 14.30 21.18
C GLU A 198 -14.41 12.89 21.10
N ASP A 199 -14.84 12.06 20.15
CA ASP A 199 -14.29 10.72 19.94
C ASP A 199 -12.93 10.74 19.23
N ALA A 200 -12.51 11.89 18.71
CA ALA A 200 -11.23 12.05 18.06
C ALA A 200 -10.08 11.87 19.05
N GLY A 201 -9.21 10.88 18.83
CA GLY A 201 -8.10 10.57 19.73
C GLY A 201 -8.51 9.89 21.02
N ARG A 202 -9.70 9.27 21.09
CA ARG A 202 -10.19 8.54 22.27
C ARG A 202 -10.55 7.10 21.91
N LEU A 203 -10.30 6.19 22.85
CA LEU A 203 -10.75 4.81 22.75
C LEU A 203 -12.27 4.75 22.91
N ARG A 204 -12.92 3.83 22.19
CA ARG A 204 -14.34 3.55 22.40
C ARG A 204 -14.60 3.10 23.84
N THR A 205 -15.77 3.44 24.36
CA THR A 205 -16.18 3.21 25.76
C THR A 205 -17.28 2.17 25.88
N ASN A 206 -17.65 1.52 24.79
CA ASN A 206 -18.69 0.49 24.72
C ASN A 206 -18.38 -0.52 23.63
N ASP A 207 -19.19 -1.58 23.52
CA ASP A 207 -19.05 -2.67 22.57
C ASP A 207 -20.04 -2.57 21.41
N ASN A 208 -20.63 -1.40 21.13
CA ASN A 208 -21.59 -1.19 20.06
C ASN A 208 -20.94 -1.11 18.67
N VAL A 209 -19.61 -1.00 18.62
CA VAL A 209 -18.86 -0.92 17.37
C VAL A 209 -18.63 -2.32 16.83
N VAL A 210 -19.14 -2.57 15.62
CA VAL A 210 -18.95 -3.79 14.85
C VAL A 210 -18.40 -3.47 13.48
N VAL A 211 -17.78 -4.45 12.83
CA VAL A 211 -17.34 -4.32 11.44
C VAL A 211 -18.34 -5.01 10.55
N GLU A 212 -18.96 -4.26 9.66
CA GLU A 212 -19.96 -4.74 8.73
C GLU A 212 -19.40 -4.84 7.30
N ASN A 213 -19.98 -5.74 6.52
CA ASN A 213 -19.79 -5.75 5.08
C ASN A 213 -20.50 -4.53 4.48
N GLY A 214 -19.77 -3.68 3.76
CA GLY A 214 -20.31 -2.42 3.22
C GLY A 214 -21.41 -2.58 2.16
N ILE A 215 -21.73 -3.81 1.72
CA ILE A 215 -22.79 -4.09 0.72
C ILE A 215 -23.95 -4.85 1.35
N THR A 216 -23.66 -5.90 2.13
CA THR A 216 -24.68 -6.80 2.69
C THR A 216 -25.12 -6.40 4.09
N HIS A 217 -24.43 -5.46 4.74
CA HIS A 217 -24.60 -5.07 6.15
C HIS A 217 -24.52 -6.23 7.14
N GLU A 218 -23.98 -7.38 6.72
CA GLU A 218 -23.70 -8.49 7.63
C GLU A 218 -22.50 -8.13 8.52
N VAL A 219 -22.62 -8.40 9.82
CA VAL A 219 -21.50 -8.28 10.75
C VAL A 219 -20.44 -9.33 10.39
N VAL A 220 -19.26 -8.86 10.01
CA VAL A 220 -18.12 -9.71 9.62
C VAL A 220 -17.08 -9.85 10.73
N HIS A 221 -17.09 -8.94 11.70
CA HIS A 221 -16.23 -9.01 12.86
C HIS A 221 -16.84 -8.26 14.06
N GLU A 222 -16.85 -8.92 15.21
CA GLU A 222 -17.14 -8.33 16.50
C GLU A 222 -15.83 -8.13 17.24
N PRO A 223 -15.41 -6.86 17.45
CA PRO A 223 -14.16 -6.60 18.15
C PRO A 223 -14.20 -7.06 19.62
N PRO A 224 -13.04 -7.37 20.23
CA PRO A 224 -12.95 -7.63 21.66
C PRO A 224 -13.53 -6.49 22.50
N THR A 225 -13.97 -6.80 23.74
CA THR A 225 -14.59 -5.79 24.62
C THR A 225 -13.69 -4.56 24.83
N TYR A 226 -14.32 -3.39 24.87
CA TYR A 226 -13.61 -2.12 25.11
C TYR A 226 -12.74 -2.10 26.37
N LYS A 227 -13.08 -2.91 27.36
CA LYS A 227 -12.37 -2.98 28.67
C LYS A 227 -10.90 -3.39 28.54
N VAL A 228 -10.56 -4.15 27.50
CA VAL A 228 -9.16 -4.59 27.27
C VAL A 228 -8.34 -3.58 26.46
N LEU A 229 -8.96 -2.54 25.90
CA LEU A 229 -8.29 -1.61 24.99
C LEU A 229 -7.15 -0.80 25.63
N PRO A 230 -7.27 -0.28 26.88
CA PRO A 230 -6.17 0.44 27.50
C PRO A 230 -4.91 -0.41 27.66
N GLU A 231 -5.07 -1.69 28.04
CA GLU A 231 -3.97 -2.64 28.12
C GLU A 231 -3.42 -2.97 26.74
N PHE A 232 -4.30 -3.23 25.77
CA PHE A 232 -3.90 -3.51 24.39
C PHE A 232 -3.05 -2.37 23.78
N ILE A 233 -3.41 -1.10 23.99
CA ILE A 233 -2.65 0.02 23.44
C ILE A 233 -1.23 0.08 24.04
N ASN A 234 -1.05 -0.23 25.32
CA ASN A 234 0.28 -0.35 25.91
C ASN A 234 1.06 -1.52 25.29
N ASP A 235 0.44 -2.70 25.21
CA ASP A 235 1.05 -3.88 24.56
C ASP A 235 1.44 -3.59 23.09
N LEU A 236 0.60 -2.86 22.36
CA LEU A 236 0.88 -2.48 20.98
C LEU A 236 2.11 -1.57 20.88
N CYS A 237 2.22 -0.60 21.80
CA CYS A 237 3.37 0.28 21.85
C CYS A 237 4.66 -0.49 22.22
N ASP A 238 4.58 -1.39 23.19
CA ASP A 238 5.69 -2.24 23.58
C ASP A 238 6.12 -3.14 22.41
N TYR A 239 5.19 -3.82 21.77
CA TYR A 239 5.45 -4.66 20.61
C TYR A 239 6.04 -3.85 19.46
N PHE A 240 5.53 -2.66 19.17
CA PHE A 240 6.05 -1.77 18.12
C PHE A 240 7.50 -1.34 18.37
N ASN A 241 7.85 -1.07 19.65
CA ASN A 241 9.16 -0.54 20.02
C ASN A 241 10.19 -1.61 20.36
N GLU A 242 9.76 -2.86 20.51
CA GLU A 242 10.62 -3.97 20.93
C GLU A 242 11.70 -4.25 19.89
N THR A 243 12.98 -4.17 20.32
CA THR A 243 14.16 -4.44 19.47
C THR A 243 14.82 -5.79 19.73
N ASN A 244 14.55 -6.41 20.93
CA ASN A 244 15.19 -7.64 21.38
C ASN A 244 14.15 -8.70 21.78
N ALA A 245 13.25 -9.05 20.85
CA ALA A 245 12.26 -10.09 21.08
C ALA A 245 12.91 -11.47 21.29
N LYS A 246 12.36 -12.28 22.20
CA LYS A 246 12.80 -13.67 22.40
C LYS A 246 12.60 -14.54 21.16
N VAL A 247 11.58 -14.24 20.36
CA VAL A 247 11.30 -14.90 19.08
C VAL A 247 11.49 -13.88 17.98
N PHE A 248 12.40 -14.15 17.07
CA PHE A 248 12.60 -13.28 15.93
C PHE A 248 11.39 -13.35 15.00
N VAL A 249 10.81 -12.20 14.74
CA VAL A 249 9.79 -12.01 13.70
C VAL A 249 10.35 -10.99 12.73
N HIS A 250 10.42 -11.37 11.45
CA HIS A 250 10.92 -10.47 10.42
C HIS A 250 10.21 -9.11 10.47
N PRO A 251 10.91 -7.95 10.40
CA PRO A 251 10.28 -6.64 10.58
C PRO A 251 9.07 -6.40 9.67
N ILE A 252 9.12 -6.80 8.41
CA ILE A 252 7.97 -6.68 7.49
C ILE A 252 6.77 -7.46 8.01
N ILE A 253 6.98 -8.69 8.46
CA ILE A 253 5.92 -9.52 9.05
C ILE A 253 5.39 -8.88 10.35
N LYS A 254 6.28 -8.34 11.18
CA LYS A 254 5.91 -7.62 12.41
C LYS A 254 5.05 -6.39 12.12
N GLY A 255 5.39 -5.61 11.09
CA GLY A 255 4.57 -4.50 10.62
C GLY A 255 3.17 -4.94 10.16
N ILE A 256 3.08 -6.05 9.42
CA ILE A 256 1.80 -6.65 8.99
C ILE A 256 0.96 -7.09 10.20
N ILE A 257 1.60 -7.65 11.24
CA ILE A 257 0.92 -8.04 12.49
C ILE A 257 0.39 -6.82 13.24
N ILE A 258 1.14 -5.72 13.32
CA ILE A 258 0.70 -4.45 13.90
C ILE A 258 -0.56 -3.94 13.18
N HIS A 259 -0.55 -3.98 11.85
CA HIS A 259 -1.71 -3.64 11.03
C HIS A 259 -2.93 -4.53 11.37
N TYR A 260 -2.74 -5.85 11.37
CA TYR A 260 -3.80 -6.79 11.73
C TYR A 260 -4.38 -6.52 13.11
N MET A 261 -3.52 -6.38 14.11
CA MET A 261 -3.94 -6.26 15.50
C MET A 261 -4.77 -5.02 15.77
N LEU A 262 -4.37 -3.86 15.23
CA LEU A 262 -5.17 -2.65 15.42
C LEU A 262 -6.53 -2.76 14.70
N ALA A 263 -6.54 -3.34 13.49
CA ALA A 263 -7.79 -3.58 12.77
C ALA A 263 -8.69 -4.59 13.48
N TYR A 264 -8.14 -5.64 14.09
CA TYR A 264 -8.86 -6.66 14.85
C TYR A 264 -9.43 -6.13 16.17
N MET A 265 -8.62 -5.42 16.95
CA MET A 265 -9.04 -4.85 18.24
C MET A 265 -10.02 -3.69 18.07
N HIS A 266 -9.98 -3.01 16.95
CA HIS A 266 -10.90 -1.94 16.58
C HIS A 266 -11.12 -0.91 17.69
N PRO A 267 -10.03 -0.26 18.18
CA PRO A 267 -10.05 0.48 19.45
C PRO A 267 -10.85 1.80 19.39
N PHE A 268 -11.22 2.28 18.23
CA PHE A 268 -11.87 3.57 18.04
C PHE A 268 -13.29 3.42 17.51
N VAL A 269 -14.09 4.48 17.60
CA VAL A 269 -15.46 4.50 17.05
C VAL A 269 -15.43 4.47 15.51
N ASP A 270 -14.53 5.23 14.88
CA ASP A 270 -14.25 5.22 13.43
C ASP A 270 -12.75 5.47 13.20
N GLY A 271 -12.28 5.33 11.95
CA GLY A 271 -10.89 5.58 11.58
C GLY A 271 -9.91 4.43 11.87
N ASN A 272 -10.38 3.30 12.35
CA ASN A 272 -9.53 2.15 12.71
C ASN A 272 -8.70 1.63 11.52
N GLY A 273 -9.31 1.44 10.36
CA GLY A 273 -8.61 0.95 9.17
C GLY A 273 -7.53 1.91 8.70
N ARG A 274 -7.82 3.21 8.65
CA ARG A 274 -6.84 4.26 8.28
C ARG A 274 -5.68 4.31 9.28
N THR A 275 -5.98 4.25 10.57
CA THR A 275 -4.96 4.23 11.65
C THR A 275 -4.11 2.96 11.59
N ALA A 276 -4.70 1.80 11.35
CA ALA A 276 -3.97 0.53 11.23
C ALA A 276 -2.95 0.56 10.06
N ARG A 277 -3.36 1.06 8.89
CA ARG A 277 -2.47 1.22 7.73
C ARG A 277 -1.40 2.29 7.99
N ALA A 278 -1.74 3.37 8.69
CA ALA A 278 -0.78 4.39 9.08
C ALA A 278 0.30 3.86 10.04
N LEU A 279 -0.06 3.04 11.04
CA LEU A 279 0.91 2.41 11.94
C LEU A 279 1.79 1.37 11.22
N PHE A 280 1.23 0.58 10.29
CA PHE A 280 2.03 -0.29 9.43
C PHE A 280 3.07 0.53 8.64
N TYR A 281 2.64 1.59 7.99
CA TYR A 281 3.51 2.48 7.24
C TYR A 281 4.61 3.08 8.12
N TRP A 282 4.26 3.55 9.33
CA TRP A 282 5.25 4.06 10.28
C TRP A 282 6.26 3.01 10.69
N TYR A 283 5.79 1.80 11.04
CA TYR A 283 6.68 0.72 11.45
C TYR A 283 7.69 0.36 10.36
N MET A 284 7.24 0.27 9.11
CA MET A 284 8.13 0.03 7.97
C MET A 284 9.23 1.09 7.84
N LEU A 285 8.87 2.37 7.99
CA LEU A 285 9.83 3.47 7.92
C LEU A 285 10.82 3.47 9.10
N LYS A 286 10.34 3.18 10.30
CA LYS A 286 11.16 3.05 11.51
C LYS A 286 12.21 1.96 11.33
N GLU A 287 11.84 0.84 10.75
CA GLU A 287 12.73 -0.28 10.43
C GLU A 287 13.56 -0.06 9.15
N ARG A 288 13.60 1.18 8.66
CA ARG A 288 14.42 1.62 7.52
C ARG A 288 14.03 1.03 6.16
N TYR A 289 12.81 0.56 5.99
CA TYR A 289 12.26 0.21 4.68
C TYR A 289 11.83 1.48 3.94
N TRP A 290 12.80 2.33 3.63
CA TRP A 290 12.62 3.68 3.10
C TRP A 290 11.82 3.72 1.78
N LEU A 291 11.91 2.67 0.96
CA LEU A 291 11.19 2.60 -0.32
C LEU A 291 9.67 2.61 -0.13
N THR A 292 9.19 2.24 1.06
CA THR A 292 7.77 2.33 1.42
C THR A 292 7.21 3.75 1.25
N GLU A 293 8.02 4.79 1.43
CA GLU A 293 7.61 6.20 1.19
C GLU A 293 7.20 6.45 -0.28
N TYR A 294 7.67 5.64 -1.20
CA TYR A 294 7.45 5.78 -2.65
C TYR A 294 6.40 4.81 -3.20
N MET A 295 5.80 3.98 -2.36
CA MET A 295 4.78 3.00 -2.74
C MET A 295 3.41 3.39 -2.16
N SER A 296 2.35 3.18 -2.93
CA SER A 296 0.99 3.25 -2.40
C SER A 296 0.42 1.84 -2.21
N ILE A 297 0.57 1.32 -1.00
CA ILE A 297 0.11 0.00 -0.58
C ILE A 297 -1.41 -0.03 -0.56
N SER A 298 -2.06 1.02 -0.04
CA SER A 298 -3.52 1.14 -0.01
C SER A 298 -4.16 1.15 -1.40
N ARG A 299 -3.45 1.60 -2.44
CA ARG A 299 -3.92 1.51 -3.82
C ARG A 299 -4.06 0.06 -4.30
N VAL A 300 -3.14 -0.81 -3.93
CA VAL A 300 -3.19 -2.24 -4.28
C VAL A 300 -4.28 -2.93 -3.47
N ILE A 301 -4.37 -2.66 -2.17
CA ILE A 301 -5.41 -3.19 -1.29
C ILE A 301 -6.82 -2.79 -1.81
N ALA A 302 -7.02 -1.52 -2.17
CA ALA A 302 -8.30 -1.03 -2.69
C ALA A 302 -8.77 -1.78 -3.95
N ARG A 303 -7.82 -2.21 -4.81
CA ARG A 303 -8.12 -3.01 -6.01
C ARG A 303 -8.41 -4.47 -5.71
N SER A 304 -7.96 -4.98 -4.58
CA SER A 304 -8.16 -6.35 -4.10
C SER A 304 -8.94 -6.40 -2.78
N LYS A 305 -9.87 -5.44 -2.57
CA LYS A 305 -10.61 -5.26 -1.30
C LYS A 305 -11.26 -6.57 -0.81
N LYS A 306 -11.90 -7.33 -1.71
CA LYS A 306 -12.49 -8.64 -1.36
C LYS A 306 -11.48 -9.65 -0.81
N SER A 307 -10.26 -9.69 -1.37
CA SER A 307 -9.20 -10.59 -0.90
C SER A 307 -8.63 -10.11 0.44
N TYR A 308 -8.55 -8.79 0.65
CA TYR A 308 -8.19 -8.19 1.93
C TYR A 308 -9.17 -8.58 3.05
N GLU A 309 -10.46 -8.40 2.80
CA GLU A 309 -11.52 -8.77 3.75
C GLU A 309 -11.52 -10.30 4.02
N LYS A 310 -11.36 -11.13 2.98
CA LYS A 310 -11.23 -12.57 3.12
C LYS A 310 -10.03 -12.97 3.98
N ALA A 311 -8.90 -12.29 3.86
CA ALA A 311 -7.72 -12.61 4.66
C ALA A 311 -7.98 -12.47 6.17
N PHE A 312 -8.72 -11.44 6.62
CA PHE A 312 -9.17 -11.33 8.01
C PHE A 312 -10.11 -12.47 8.41
N GLN A 313 -11.08 -12.77 7.55
CA GLN A 313 -12.07 -13.81 7.82
C GLN A 313 -11.43 -15.20 7.91
N TYR A 314 -10.41 -15.50 7.10
CA TYR A 314 -9.66 -16.75 7.16
C TYR A 314 -8.92 -16.89 8.49
N VAL A 315 -8.26 -15.81 8.95
CA VAL A 315 -7.62 -15.82 10.28
C VAL A 315 -8.62 -16.12 11.39
N ALA A 316 -9.81 -15.50 11.35
CA ALA A 316 -10.86 -15.73 12.34
C ALA A 316 -11.45 -17.15 12.28
N ALA A 317 -11.56 -17.72 11.07
CA ALA A 317 -12.18 -19.02 10.85
C ALA A 317 -11.23 -20.23 11.07
N ASP A 318 -9.90 -20.01 11.07
CA ASP A 318 -8.88 -21.05 11.18
C ASP A 318 -7.92 -20.80 12.34
N ASP A 319 -8.44 -20.85 13.57
CA ASP A 319 -7.70 -20.81 14.85
C ASP A 319 -6.67 -19.66 14.98
N ARG A 320 -7.00 -18.48 14.45
CA ARG A 320 -6.12 -17.31 14.48
C ARG A 320 -4.78 -17.50 13.74
N ASP A 321 -4.79 -18.30 12.68
CA ASP A 321 -3.66 -18.45 11.77
C ASP A 321 -3.43 -17.17 10.96
N LEU A 322 -2.49 -16.33 11.41
CA LEU A 322 -2.14 -15.06 10.77
C LEU A 322 -1.52 -15.22 9.38
N GLY A 323 -1.08 -16.40 9.02
CA GLY A 323 -0.38 -16.65 7.76
C GLY A 323 -1.19 -16.23 6.54
N TYR A 324 -2.52 -16.30 6.60
CA TYR A 324 -3.41 -15.79 5.52
C TYR A 324 -3.25 -14.28 5.32
N PHE A 325 -3.28 -13.53 6.41
CA PHE A 325 -3.15 -12.07 6.35
C PHE A 325 -1.73 -11.64 5.99
N ILE A 326 -0.72 -12.35 6.53
CA ILE A 326 0.69 -12.12 6.22
C ILE A 326 0.95 -12.39 4.73
N SER A 327 0.55 -13.56 4.20
CA SER A 327 0.75 -13.92 2.80
C SER A 327 0.07 -12.94 1.84
N TYR A 328 -1.16 -12.52 2.16
CA TYR A 328 -1.86 -11.50 1.38
C TYR A 328 -1.08 -10.18 1.34
N ASN A 329 -0.64 -9.68 2.49
CA ASN A 329 0.07 -8.39 2.56
C ASN A 329 1.46 -8.45 1.91
N LEU A 330 2.18 -9.56 2.00
CA LEU A 330 3.43 -9.75 1.26
C LEU A 330 3.20 -9.66 -0.26
N LYS A 331 2.14 -10.28 -0.80
CA LYS A 331 1.75 -10.14 -2.22
C LYS A 331 1.36 -8.70 -2.58
N VAL A 332 0.74 -7.97 -1.66
CA VAL A 332 0.43 -6.53 -1.84
C VAL A 332 1.71 -5.72 -1.94
N LEU A 333 2.70 -5.97 -1.06
CA LEU A 333 4.01 -5.31 -1.11
C LEU A 333 4.74 -5.60 -2.41
N GLU A 334 4.81 -6.87 -2.83
CA GLU A 334 5.41 -7.28 -4.11
C GLU A 334 4.77 -6.56 -5.30
N THR A 335 3.43 -6.54 -5.34
CA THR A 335 2.67 -5.86 -6.39
C THR A 335 2.93 -4.34 -6.39
N SER A 336 2.96 -3.73 -5.20
CA SER A 336 3.22 -2.30 -5.05
C SER A 336 4.64 -1.94 -5.53
N PHE A 337 5.61 -2.78 -5.19
CA PHE A 337 6.99 -2.63 -5.63
C PHE A 337 7.14 -2.74 -7.15
N LYS A 338 6.55 -3.78 -7.75
CA LYS A 338 6.54 -3.95 -9.22
C LYS A 338 5.91 -2.74 -9.93
N GLN A 339 4.78 -2.24 -9.41
CA GLN A 339 4.15 -1.03 -9.98
C GLN A 339 5.06 0.21 -9.88
N LEU A 340 5.84 0.34 -8.80
CA LEU A 340 6.82 1.42 -8.66
C LEU A 340 7.97 1.25 -9.68
N GLN A 341 8.52 0.03 -9.84
CA GLN A 341 9.56 -0.26 -10.82
C GLN A 341 9.09 0.08 -12.25
N ASP A 342 7.90 -0.41 -12.63
CA ASP A 342 7.31 -0.14 -13.95
C ASP A 342 7.09 1.37 -14.18
N TYR A 343 6.66 2.10 -13.13
CA TYR A 343 6.48 3.53 -13.21
C TYR A 343 7.81 4.27 -13.40
N ILE A 344 8.84 3.91 -12.64
CA ILE A 344 10.18 4.50 -12.74
C ILE A 344 10.77 4.23 -14.13
N LYS A 345 10.72 2.97 -14.58
CA LYS A 345 11.21 2.57 -15.91
C LYS A 345 10.55 3.40 -17.01
N ARG A 346 9.23 3.48 -17.01
CA ARG A 346 8.49 4.29 -17.98
C ARG A 346 8.92 5.76 -17.94
N LYS A 347 9.14 6.33 -16.74
CA LYS A 347 9.59 7.72 -16.62
C LYS A 347 11.01 7.94 -17.11
N GLN A 348 11.88 6.98 -16.96
CA GLN A 348 13.23 7.01 -17.53
C GLN A 348 13.17 6.91 -19.06
N GLU A 349 12.36 6.02 -19.61
CA GLU A 349 12.14 5.89 -21.05
C GLU A 349 11.56 7.16 -21.66
N GLU A 350 10.55 7.78 -21.00
CA GLU A 350 10.01 9.08 -21.40
C GLU A 350 11.10 10.18 -21.40
N LYS A 351 12.01 10.17 -20.42
CA LYS A 351 13.13 11.14 -20.35
C LYS A 351 14.14 10.88 -21.46
N VAL A 352 14.55 9.64 -21.66
CA VAL A 352 15.51 9.24 -22.72
C VAL A 352 14.94 9.59 -24.10
N ALA A 353 13.68 9.25 -24.36
CA ALA A 353 13.02 9.56 -25.64
C ALA A 353 12.86 11.08 -25.88
N ALA A 354 12.83 11.89 -24.80
CA ALA A 354 12.83 13.34 -24.93
C ALA A 354 14.22 13.93 -25.21
N ASN A 355 15.30 13.23 -24.79
CA ASN A 355 16.66 13.74 -24.89
C ASN A 355 17.11 14.00 -26.34
N ILE A 356 16.48 13.35 -27.34
CA ILE A 356 16.78 13.61 -28.74
C ILE A 356 16.55 15.09 -29.10
N PHE A 357 15.55 15.72 -28.49
CA PHE A 357 15.28 17.15 -28.68
C PHE A 357 16.36 18.06 -28.08
N LEU A 358 17.19 17.57 -27.14
CA LEU A 358 18.31 18.34 -26.61
C LEU A 358 19.41 18.59 -27.65
N GLN A 359 19.45 17.80 -28.72
CA GLN A 359 20.39 18.01 -29.85
C GLN A 359 20.14 19.32 -30.61
N ILE A 360 18.95 19.92 -30.47
CA ILE A 360 18.58 21.20 -31.07
C ILE A 360 19.43 22.37 -30.54
N GLY A 361 20.05 22.20 -29.38
CA GLY A 361 20.75 23.27 -28.67
C GLY A 361 19.82 24.30 -28.00
N ASP A 362 20.29 24.90 -26.93
CA ASP A 362 19.56 25.91 -26.14
C ASP A 362 18.15 25.54 -25.71
N ILE A 363 17.87 24.26 -25.56
CA ILE A 363 16.62 23.69 -25.04
C ILE A 363 16.95 22.95 -23.73
N ASN A 364 16.19 23.24 -22.68
CA ASN A 364 16.33 22.50 -21.42
C ASN A 364 15.54 21.18 -21.42
N GLU A 365 15.83 20.28 -20.46
CA GLU A 365 15.19 18.96 -20.36
C GLU A 365 13.65 19.03 -20.30
N ARG A 366 13.07 20.05 -19.66
CA ARG A 366 11.61 20.18 -19.58
C ARG A 366 11.03 20.60 -20.94
N GLN A 367 11.69 21.49 -21.65
CA GLN A 367 11.32 21.89 -23.01
C GLN A 367 11.39 20.69 -23.97
N ALA A 368 12.44 19.86 -23.86
CA ALA A 368 12.54 18.61 -24.62
C ALA A 368 11.36 17.65 -24.34
N GLN A 369 10.97 17.53 -23.07
CA GLN A 369 9.81 16.71 -22.69
C GLN A 369 8.47 17.31 -23.19
N ILE A 370 8.36 18.65 -23.29
CA ILE A 370 7.19 19.32 -23.89
C ILE A 370 7.10 18.98 -25.37
N LEU A 371 8.20 19.07 -26.10
CA LEU A 371 8.24 18.71 -27.53
C LEU A 371 7.87 17.23 -27.73
N LYS A 372 8.39 16.34 -26.90
CA LYS A 372 8.00 14.92 -26.93
C LYS A 372 6.49 14.69 -26.73
N MET A 373 5.84 15.52 -25.88
CA MET A 373 4.38 15.42 -25.72
C MET A 373 3.63 15.71 -27.03
N PHE A 374 4.09 16.67 -27.80
CA PHE A 374 3.50 16.99 -29.10
C PHE A 374 3.85 15.98 -30.18
N MET A 375 5.01 15.35 -30.10
CA MET A 375 5.34 14.21 -30.95
C MET A 375 4.38 13.02 -30.72
N ASP A 376 4.10 12.70 -29.43
CA ASP A 376 3.22 11.61 -29.03
C ASP A 376 1.72 11.92 -29.29
N ASN A 377 1.35 13.21 -29.24
CA ASN A 377 0.00 13.69 -29.52
C ASN A 377 0.02 14.99 -30.31
N PRO A 378 0.18 14.93 -31.64
CA PRO A 378 0.34 16.10 -32.51
C PRO A 378 -0.84 17.09 -32.49
N LYS A 379 -2.05 16.60 -32.20
CA LYS A 379 -3.27 17.43 -32.07
C LYS A 379 -3.55 17.89 -30.64
N GLY A 380 -2.65 17.58 -29.71
CA GLY A 380 -2.77 17.96 -28.31
C GLY A 380 -2.62 19.47 -28.13
N ALA A 381 -3.17 19.99 -27.04
CA ALA A 381 -2.92 21.33 -26.55
C ALA A 381 -2.56 21.25 -25.08
N ILE A 382 -1.63 22.11 -24.67
CA ILE A 382 -1.18 22.22 -23.27
C ILE A 382 -1.45 23.63 -22.74
N THR A 383 -1.59 23.73 -21.42
CA THR A 383 -1.67 25.03 -20.73
C THR A 383 -0.49 25.17 -19.78
N VAL A 384 -0.22 26.40 -19.32
CA VAL A 384 0.74 26.65 -18.22
C VAL A 384 0.44 25.72 -17.02
N ARG A 385 -0.84 25.53 -16.74
CA ARG A 385 -1.31 24.67 -15.63
C ARG A 385 -0.93 23.21 -15.83
N ASP A 386 -1.06 22.69 -17.05
CA ASP A 386 -0.70 21.30 -17.35
C ASP A 386 0.81 21.06 -17.14
N LEU A 387 1.65 22.06 -17.48
CA LEU A 387 3.09 21.97 -17.23
C LEU A 387 3.45 22.09 -15.75
N GLN A 388 2.79 23.01 -15.02
CA GLN A 388 2.92 23.04 -13.56
C GLN A 388 2.58 21.70 -12.94
N ASP A 389 1.50 21.08 -13.43
CA ASP A 389 1.00 19.81 -12.96
C ASP A 389 1.94 18.65 -13.31
N LYS A 390 2.50 18.67 -14.51
CA LYS A 390 3.40 17.62 -14.99
C LYS A 390 4.79 17.70 -14.33
N PHE A 391 5.35 18.90 -14.25
CA PHE A 391 6.74 19.11 -13.81
C PHE A 391 6.87 19.56 -12.35
N MET A 392 5.76 19.84 -11.67
CA MET A 392 5.73 20.36 -10.29
C MET A 392 6.56 21.65 -10.12
N ILE A 393 6.41 22.58 -11.07
CA ILE A 393 7.13 23.84 -11.14
C ILE A 393 6.22 25.04 -10.90
N SER A 394 6.84 26.21 -10.66
CA SER A 394 6.13 27.47 -10.52
C SER A 394 5.45 27.90 -11.84
N PRO A 395 4.40 28.75 -11.78
CA PRO A 395 3.78 29.33 -12.98
C PRO A 395 4.78 30.08 -13.85
N THR A 396 5.72 30.79 -13.20
CA THR A 396 6.76 31.56 -13.87
C THR A 396 7.71 30.65 -14.65
N THR A 397 8.18 29.57 -14.04
CA THR A 397 9.04 28.59 -14.70
C THR A 397 8.35 27.96 -15.90
N ALA A 398 7.08 27.54 -15.75
CA ALA A 398 6.30 26.96 -16.84
C ALA A 398 6.10 27.95 -18.00
N LYS A 399 5.85 29.23 -17.70
CA LYS A 399 5.74 30.28 -18.72
C LYS A 399 7.05 30.50 -19.46
N ASN A 400 8.19 30.53 -18.74
CA ASN A 400 9.51 30.73 -19.37
C ASN A 400 9.85 29.54 -20.29
N ASP A 401 9.56 28.31 -19.88
CA ASP A 401 9.75 27.13 -20.75
C ASP A 401 8.90 27.22 -22.04
N ILE A 402 7.64 27.67 -21.93
CA ILE A 402 6.76 27.89 -23.10
C ILE A 402 7.28 29.03 -23.97
N LEU A 403 7.66 30.17 -23.38
CA LEU A 403 8.15 31.34 -24.13
C LEU A 403 9.38 30.98 -24.96
N GLY A 404 10.34 30.25 -24.42
CA GLY A 404 11.49 29.77 -25.17
C GLY A 404 11.13 28.94 -26.40
N LEU A 405 10.09 28.09 -26.30
CA LEU A 405 9.61 27.28 -27.43
C LEU A 405 8.78 28.11 -28.43
N LEU A 406 7.99 29.08 -27.95
CA LEU A 406 7.26 30.02 -28.82
C LEU A 406 8.20 30.86 -29.67
N GLN A 407 9.26 31.43 -29.09
CA GLN A 407 10.27 32.25 -29.78
C GLN A 407 10.95 31.48 -30.92
N ARG A 408 11.01 30.17 -30.84
CA ARG A 408 11.56 29.27 -31.85
C ARG A 408 10.53 28.77 -32.88
N GLY A 409 9.28 29.14 -32.74
CA GLY A 409 8.19 28.66 -33.59
C GLY A 409 7.83 27.20 -33.39
N LEU A 410 8.36 26.56 -32.32
CA LEU A 410 8.10 25.15 -32.00
C LEU A 410 6.75 24.95 -31.33
N LEU A 411 6.22 25.99 -30.67
CA LEU A 411 4.84 26.07 -30.20
C LEU A 411 4.12 27.27 -30.81
N ALA A 412 2.80 27.22 -30.84
CA ALA A 412 1.92 28.32 -31.19
C ALA A 412 0.88 28.52 -30.07
N GLU A 413 0.49 29.77 -29.82
CA GLU A 413 -0.53 30.11 -28.86
C GLU A 413 -1.92 30.04 -29.45
N VAL A 414 -2.87 29.42 -28.73
CA VAL A 414 -4.30 29.37 -29.08
C VAL A 414 -5.13 29.89 -27.91
N SER A 415 -6.02 30.82 -28.19
CA SER A 415 -6.94 31.38 -27.19
C SER A 415 -8.25 30.58 -27.16
N TYR A 416 -8.59 29.97 -26.04
CA TYR A 416 -9.89 29.31 -25.84
C TYR A 416 -11.00 30.31 -25.47
N ASN A 417 -10.61 31.40 -24.79
CA ASN A 417 -11.49 32.54 -24.46
C ASN A 417 -10.60 33.73 -24.02
N LYS A 418 -11.22 34.86 -23.64
CA LYS A 418 -10.49 36.11 -23.24
C LYS A 418 -9.44 35.91 -22.11
N VAL A 419 -9.50 34.81 -21.37
CA VAL A 419 -8.64 34.57 -20.19
C VAL A 419 -7.81 33.30 -20.33
N LYS A 420 -8.31 32.25 -21.01
CA LYS A 420 -7.69 30.93 -21.07
C LYS A 420 -6.91 30.77 -22.37
N ARG A 421 -5.58 30.67 -22.25
CA ARG A 421 -4.66 30.39 -23.35
C ARG A 421 -4.20 28.96 -23.31
N GLY A 422 -4.08 28.35 -24.49
CA GLY A 422 -3.44 27.08 -24.70
C GLY A 422 -2.29 27.17 -25.67
N TYR A 423 -1.48 26.16 -25.73
CA TYR A 423 -0.33 26.08 -26.63
C TYR A 423 -0.42 24.77 -27.39
N ILE A 424 -0.23 24.87 -28.70
CA ILE A 424 -0.27 23.76 -29.66
C ILE A 424 1.06 23.65 -30.38
N LYS A 425 1.22 22.63 -31.19
CA LYS A 425 2.38 22.47 -32.08
C LYS A 425 2.53 23.68 -33.00
N GLY A 426 3.73 24.27 -33.06
CA GLY A 426 4.05 25.40 -33.94
C GLY A 426 4.49 24.95 -35.32
N ASP A 427 4.56 25.89 -36.28
CA ASP A 427 4.85 25.62 -37.70
C ASP A 427 6.25 25.04 -37.93
N GLN A 428 7.23 25.38 -37.06
CA GLN A 428 8.61 24.88 -37.19
C GLN A 428 8.78 23.48 -36.60
N PHE A 429 7.78 22.94 -35.91
CA PHE A 429 7.89 21.68 -35.21
C PHE A 429 8.16 20.49 -36.15
N ASP A 430 7.43 20.43 -37.29
CA ASP A 430 7.57 19.33 -38.24
C ASP A 430 8.90 19.40 -39.00
N ASN A 431 9.40 20.59 -39.30
CA ASN A 431 10.71 20.78 -39.89
C ASN A 431 11.80 20.25 -38.95
N LEU A 432 11.69 20.57 -37.69
CA LEU A 432 12.60 20.10 -36.62
C LEU A 432 12.60 18.59 -36.47
N VAL A 433 11.41 17.96 -36.45
CA VAL A 433 11.28 16.49 -36.34
C VAL A 433 11.93 15.82 -37.54
N ASN A 434 11.76 16.37 -38.75
CA ASN A 434 12.39 15.86 -39.98
C ASN A 434 13.93 16.00 -39.94
N GLU A 435 14.46 17.11 -39.43
CA GLU A 435 15.90 17.33 -39.25
C GLU A 435 16.54 16.36 -38.25
N LEU A 436 15.81 15.92 -37.27
CA LEU A 436 16.26 14.94 -36.26
C LEU A 436 16.07 13.49 -36.70
N GLU A 437 15.60 13.24 -37.95
CA GLU A 437 15.30 11.89 -38.50
C GLU A 437 14.35 11.07 -37.60
N LEU A 438 13.30 11.71 -37.06
CA LEU A 438 12.35 11.13 -36.13
C LEU A 438 11.03 10.70 -36.74
#